data_408db79da770c667618b549edc9a2356
#
_entry.id   408db79da770c667618b549edc9a2356
#
_cell.length_a   1.000
_cell.length_b   1.000
_cell.length_c   1.000
_cell.angle_alpha   90.00
_cell.angle_beta   90.00
_cell.angle_gamma   90.00
#
_symmetry.space_group_name_H-M   'P 1'
#
loop_
_entity.id
_entity.type
_entity.pdbx_description
1 polymer ?
#
loop_
_entity_poly.entity_id
_entity_poly.type
_entity_poly.pdbx_seq_one_letter_code
_entity_poly.pdbx_strand_id
1 'polypeptide(L)'
;YLAGALNARTGRLSWVEGERKTSDLFILLLWKLLKDYRRATCIHIVLDNYKIHDSQRTRIALAALGERVKLHFLPPYCPDHNRIERVWKDLHDNVTRNHKCRTMKELMKNVNAYLQARRNSLRHTYVRKAA
;
A
#
# COMPACT_ATOMS: atom_id res chain seq x y z
N TYR A 1 -0.14 12.33 -2.24
CA TYR A 1 -0.07 10.99 -2.83
C TYR A 1 -0.03 9.92 -1.75
N LEU A 2 -0.57 8.74 -2.08
CA LEU A 2 -0.54 7.55 -1.24
C LEU A 2 0.23 6.44 -1.95
N ALA A 3 1.04 5.72 -1.20
CA ALA A 3 1.52 4.40 -1.59
C ALA A 3 1.03 3.37 -0.58
N GLY A 4 0.56 2.24 -1.04
CA GLY A 4 0.00 1.22 -0.18
C GLY A 4 0.27 -0.19 -0.65
N ALA A 5 0.14 -1.13 0.27
CA ALA A 5 0.24 -2.55 0.01
C ALA A 5 -0.90 -3.30 0.72
N LEU A 6 -1.51 -4.21 0.01
CA LEU A 6 -2.59 -5.07 0.49
C LEU A 6 -2.05 -6.48 0.73
N ASN A 7 -2.17 -6.97 1.95
CA ASN A 7 -1.86 -8.37 2.24
C ASN A 7 -2.90 -9.27 1.57
N ALA A 8 -2.46 -10.06 0.58
CA ALA A 8 -3.34 -10.90 -0.24
C ALA A 8 -4.09 -11.97 0.56
N ARG A 9 -3.52 -12.41 1.69
CA ARG A 9 -4.12 -13.44 2.55
C ARG A 9 -5.09 -12.86 3.57
N THR A 10 -4.72 -11.75 4.23
CA THR A 10 -5.47 -11.21 5.36
C THR A 10 -6.34 -10.01 5.00
N GLY A 11 -6.13 -9.39 3.83
CA GLY A 11 -6.75 -8.13 3.45
C GLY A 11 -6.23 -6.91 4.21
N ARG A 12 -5.23 -7.08 5.11
CA ARG A 12 -4.65 -5.97 5.87
C ARG A 12 -3.96 -4.99 4.93
N LEU A 13 -4.28 -3.72 5.09
CA LEU A 13 -3.71 -2.62 4.34
C LEU A 13 -2.59 -1.93 5.14
N SER A 14 -1.47 -1.67 4.49
CA SER A 14 -0.39 -0.80 4.96
C SER A 14 -0.21 0.32 3.95
N TRP A 15 -0.08 1.57 4.41
CA TRP A 15 0.09 2.72 3.52
C TRP A 15 0.98 3.78 4.14
N VAL A 16 1.53 4.62 3.26
CA VAL A 16 2.29 5.83 3.58
C VAL A 16 1.80 6.96 2.70
N GLU A 17 1.98 8.19 3.14
CA GLU A 17 1.65 9.39 2.39
C GLU A 17 2.89 10.22 2.08
N GLY A 18 2.85 10.98 1.00
CA GLY A 18 3.90 11.88 0.59
C GLY A 18 3.39 12.96 -0.35
N GLU A 19 4.18 14.01 -0.49
CA GLU A 19 3.82 15.14 -1.35
C GLU A 19 3.95 14.82 -2.84
N ARG A 20 4.79 13.86 -3.19
CA ARG A 20 5.08 13.47 -4.57
C ARG A 20 5.08 11.96 -4.75
N LYS A 21 4.68 11.51 -5.94
CA LYS A 21 4.77 10.12 -6.37
C LYS A 21 6.18 9.82 -6.86
N THR A 22 7.05 9.44 -5.95
CA THR A 22 8.48 9.24 -6.18
C THR A 22 8.96 7.88 -5.69
N SER A 23 10.18 7.51 -6.09
CA SER A 23 10.86 6.32 -5.54
C SER A 23 11.02 6.39 -4.02
N ASP A 24 11.19 7.60 -3.44
CA ASP A 24 11.29 7.79 -2.00
C ASP A 24 10.00 7.40 -1.29
N LEU A 25 8.83 7.73 -1.86
CA LEU A 25 7.55 7.31 -1.31
C LEU A 25 7.40 5.78 -1.34
N PHE A 26 7.85 5.14 -2.41
CA PHE A 26 7.87 3.68 -2.50
C PHE A 26 8.82 3.05 -1.49
N ILE A 27 10.04 3.59 -1.34
CA ILE A 27 11.03 3.14 -0.34
C ILE A 27 10.46 3.29 1.08
N LEU A 28 9.77 4.38 1.36
CA LEU A 28 9.09 4.59 2.64
C LEU A 28 8.02 3.51 2.91
N LEU A 29 7.28 3.09 1.87
CA LEU A 29 6.36 1.97 1.96
C LEU A 29 7.09 0.65 2.29
N LEU A 30 8.24 0.38 1.68
CA LEU A 30 9.04 -0.82 1.99
C LEU A 30 9.44 -0.85 3.48
N TRP A 31 9.91 0.26 4.03
CA TRP A 31 10.24 0.38 5.46
C TRP A 31 9.00 0.20 6.34
N LYS A 32 7.86 0.75 5.92
CA LYS A 32 6.58 0.56 6.62
C LYS A 32 6.19 -0.92 6.68
N LEU A 33 6.36 -1.65 5.57
CA LEU A 33 6.06 -3.08 5.50
C LEU A 33 6.98 -3.91 6.41
N LEU A 34 8.27 -3.60 6.44
CA LEU A 34 9.22 -4.26 7.34
C LEU A 34 8.86 -4.04 8.82
N LYS A 35 8.38 -2.85 9.17
CA LYS A 35 7.89 -2.55 10.52
C LYS A 35 6.59 -3.30 10.84
N ASP A 36 5.64 -3.31 9.91
CA ASP A 36 4.33 -3.96 10.08
C ASP A 36 4.45 -5.49 10.15
N TYR A 37 5.43 -6.05 9.43
CA TYR A 37 5.68 -7.49 9.31
C TYR A 37 7.09 -7.89 9.83
N ARG A 38 7.51 -7.34 10.94
CA ARG A 38 8.86 -7.53 11.50
C ARG A 38 9.24 -8.98 11.78
N ARG A 39 8.26 -9.88 11.96
CA ARG A 39 8.47 -11.32 12.19
C ARG A 39 8.57 -12.12 10.90
N ALA A 40 8.25 -11.54 9.74
CA ALA A 40 8.36 -12.21 8.46
C ALA A 40 9.85 -12.36 8.07
N THR A 41 10.25 -13.53 7.64
CA THR A 41 11.60 -13.77 7.11
C THR A 41 11.78 -13.13 5.75
N CYS A 42 10.72 -13.15 4.92
CA CYS A 42 10.69 -12.52 3.61
C CYS A 42 9.30 -11.97 3.32
N ILE A 43 9.23 -10.77 2.75
CA ILE A 43 8.02 -10.13 2.27
C ILE A 43 8.06 -10.17 0.74
N HIS A 44 7.15 -10.90 0.12
CA HIS A 44 6.96 -10.91 -1.32
C HIS A 44 5.96 -9.83 -1.72
N ILE A 45 6.38 -8.92 -2.58
CA ILE A 45 5.56 -7.80 -3.04
C ILE A 45 5.28 -7.98 -4.53
N VAL A 46 4.00 -8.11 -4.88
CA VAL A 46 3.54 -8.13 -6.26
C VAL A 46 3.11 -6.71 -6.65
N LEU A 47 3.62 -6.18 -7.75
CA LEU A 47 3.43 -4.79 -8.15
C LEU A 47 3.45 -4.65 -9.68
N ASP A 48 2.95 -3.52 -10.15
CA ASP A 48 3.00 -3.14 -11.55
C ASP A 48 4.40 -2.66 -11.99
N ASN A 49 4.59 -2.51 -13.31
CA ASN A 49 5.85 -2.08 -13.92
C ASN A 49 6.05 -0.56 -13.90
N TYR A 50 5.55 0.16 -12.89
CA TYR A 50 5.75 1.60 -12.83
C TYR A 50 7.22 1.95 -12.53
N LYS A 51 7.75 2.94 -13.24
CA LYS A 51 9.19 3.29 -13.24
C LYS A 51 9.81 3.50 -11.86
N ILE A 52 9.05 4.02 -10.90
CA ILE A 52 9.57 4.25 -9.54
C ILE A 52 9.88 2.95 -8.79
N HIS A 53 9.24 1.85 -9.16
CA HIS A 53 9.44 0.53 -8.54
C HIS A 53 10.77 -0.11 -8.96
N ASP A 54 11.33 0.28 -10.10
CA ASP A 54 12.59 -0.24 -10.63
C ASP A 54 13.63 0.86 -10.89
N SER A 55 13.53 1.99 -10.20
CA SER A 55 14.52 3.06 -10.27
C SER A 55 15.84 2.65 -9.61
N GLN A 56 16.94 3.34 -9.96
CA GLN A 56 18.23 3.13 -9.31
C GLN A 56 18.16 3.33 -7.79
N ARG A 57 17.42 4.34 -7.31
CA ARG A 57 17.20 4.54 -5.87
C ARG A 57 16.49 3.36 -5.21
N THR A 58 15.48 2.81 -5.85
CA THR A 58 14.76 1.63 -5.38
C THR A 58 15.67 0.41 -5.34
N ARG A 59 16.48 0.19 -6.37
CA ARG A 59 17.43 -0.93 -6.41
C ARG A 59 18.49 -0.83 -5.31
N ILE A 60 19.00 0.36 -5.02
CA ILE A 60 19.94 0.60 -3.91
C ILE A 60 19.28 0.29 -2.57
N ALA A 61 18.04 0.76 -2.35
CA ALA A 61 17.29 0.48 -1.12
C ALA A 61 17.03 -1.02 -0.95
N LEU A 62 16.62 -1.72 -2.01
CA LEU A 62 16.40 -3.16 -1.99
C LEU A 62 17.67 -3.95 -1.68
N ALA A 63 18.81 -3.54 -2.22
CA ALA A 63 20.10 -4.15 -1.90
C ALA A 63 20.42 -4.03 -0.39
N ALA A 64 20.12 -2.89 0.23
CA ALA A 64 20.30 -2.68 1.66
C ALA A 64 19.31 -3.51 2.52
N LEU A 65 18.11 -3.81 2.02
CA LEU A 65 17.11 -4.65 2.70
C LEU A 65 17.42 -6.15 2.58
N GLY A 66 18.27 -6.53 1.64
CA GLY A 66 18.69 -7.90 1.41
C GLY A 66 17.53 -8.83 1.03
N GLU A 67 17.55 -10.05 1.56
CA GLU A 67 16.56 -11.08 1.22
C GLU A 67 15.22 -10.92 1.95
N ARG A 68 15.06 -9.92 2.79
CA ARG A 68 13.81 -9.67 3.51
C ARG A 68 12.68 -9.15 2.63
N VAL A 69 12.99 -8.62 1.46
CA VAL A 69 12.00 -8.09 0.50
C VAL A 69 12.32 -8.62 -0.88
N LYS A 70 11.32 -9.19 -1.55
CA LYS A 70 11.40 -9.62 -2.94
C LYS A 70 10.27 -9.00 -3.75
N LEU A 71 10.62 -8.34 -4.85
CA LEU A 71 9.66 -7.73 -5.77
C LEU A 71 9.32 -8.72 -6.90
N HIS A 72 8.03 -8.80 -7.24
CA HIS A 72 7.49 -9.59 -8.35
C HIS A 72 6.67 -8.67 -9.23
N PHE A 73 7.19 -8.37 -10.42
CA PHE A 73 6.51 -7.48 -11.35
C PHE A 73 5.42 -8.23 -12.12
N LEU A 74 4.22 -7.63 -12.16
CA LEU A 74 3.13 -8.13 -13.00
C LEU A 74 3.49 -7.97 -14.49
N PRO A 75 2.97 -8.86 -15.35
CA PRO A 75 3.08 -8.65 -16.79
C PRO A 75 2.47 -7.30 -17.22
N PRO A 76 2.99 -6.67 -18.29
CA PRO A 76 2.38 -5.47 -18.85
C PRO A 76 0.89 -5.69 -19.15
N TYR A 77 0.07 -4.65 -18.97
CA TYR A 77 -1.37 -4.65 -19.28
C TYR A 77 -2.23 -5.64 -18.49
N CYS A 78 -1.85 -5.96 -17.26
CA CYS A 78 -2.64 -6.82 -16.36
C CYS A 78 -3.12 -6.07 -15.09
N PRO A 79 -3.87 -4.95 -15.20
CA PRO A 79 -4.31 -4.17 -14.04
C PRO A 79 -5.25 -4.95 -13.12
N ASP A 80 -6.04 -5.86 -13.65
CA ASP A 80 -7.02 -6.67 -12.88
C ASP A 80 -6.35 -7.60 -11.84
N HIS A 81 -5.08 -7.91 -12.01
CA HIS A 81 -4.32 -8.73 -11.08
C HIS A 81 -3.77 -7.94 -9.89
N ASN A 82 -3.80 -6.60 -9.95
CA ASN A 82 -3.38 -5.75 -8.84
C ASN A 82 -4.57 -5.46 -7.90
N ARG A 83 -4.78 -6.32 -6.92
CA ARG A 83 -5.96 -6.25 -6.01
C ARG A 83 -6.09 -4.93 -5.24
N ILE A 84 -5.01 -4.19 -5.05
CA ILE A 84 -5.05 -2.92 -4.34
C ILE A 84 -5.81 -1.84 -5.12
N GLU A 85 -5.93 -1.97 -6.44
CA GLU A 85 -6.69 -1.04 -7.27
C GLU A 85 -8.16 -0.94 -6.84
N ARG A 86 -8.75 -2.04 -6.37
CA ARG A 86 -10.11 -2.03 -5.81
C ARG A 86 -10.20 -1.17 -4.54
N VAL A 87 -9.16 -1.20 -3.71
CA VAL A 87 -9.09 -0.35 -2.50
C VAL A 87 -9.03 1.11 -2.89
N TRP A 88 -8.22 1.45 -3.90
CA TRP A 88 -8.10 2.82 -4.39
C TRP A 88 -9.39 3.32 -5.03
N LYS A 89 -10.07 2.45 -5.78
CA LYS A 89 -11.39 2.76 -6.33
C LYS A 89 -12.40 3.02 -5.23
N ASP A 90 -12.52 2.16 -4.22
CA ASP A 90 -13.43 2.34 -3.10
C ASP A 90 -13.13 3.64 -2.33
N LEU A 91 -11.86 3.94 -2.10
CA LEU A 91 -11.42 5.19 -1.47
C LEU A 91 -11.84 6.41 -2.31
N HIS A 92 -11.65 6.34 -3.62
CA HIS A 92 -12.04 7.41 -4.53
C HIS A 92 -13.55 7.63 -4.50
N ASP A 93 -14.34 6.59 -4.63
CA ASP A 93 -15.79 6.68 -4.68
C ASP A 93 -16.41 7.18 -3.37
N ASN A 94 -15.81 6.84 -2.22
CA ASN A 94 -16.37 7.15 -0.90
C ASN A 94 -15.78 8.41 -0.23
N VAL A 95 -14.57 8.80 -0.56
CA VAL A 95 -13.86 9.88 0.16
C VAL A 95 -13.38 10.99 -0.75
N THR A 96 -12.66 10.68 -1.83
CA THR A 96 -11.98 11.71 -2.60
C THR A 96 -12.82 12.27 -3.76
N ARG A 97 -13.76 11.49 -4.26
CA ARG A 97 -14.71 11.94 -5.27
C ARG A 97 -15.72 12.89 -4.62
N ASN A 98 -15.87 14.08 -5.18
CA ASN A 98 -16.83 15.09 -4.72
C ASN A 98 -16.66 15.53 -3.24
N HIS A 99 -15.43 15.46 -2.71
CA HIS A 99 -15.17 15.95 -1.35
C HIS A 99 -15.39 17.47 -1.25
N LYS A 100 -15.82 17.92 -0.06
CA LYS A 100 -16.03 19.35 0.26
C LYS A 100 -14.92 19.92 1.15
N CYS A 101 -13.80 19.21 1.27
CA CYS A 101 -12.67 19.66 2.07
C CYS A 101 -12.03 20.92 1.49
N ARG A 102 -11.72 21.88 2.34
CA ARG A 102 -11.10 23.15 1.95
C ARG A 102 -9.59 23.07 1.83
N THR A 103 -8.96 22.12 2.52
CA THR A 103 -7.51 21.94 2.54
C THR A 103 -7.13 20.49 2.25
N MET A 104 -5.92 20.30 1.73
CA MET A 104 -5.35 18.97 1.53
C MET A 104 -5.20 18.22 2.86
N LYS A 105 -4.86 18.93 3.93
CA LYS A 105 -4.73 18.35 5.28
C LYS A 105 -6.05 17.74 5.77
N GLU A 106 -7.17 18.43 5.55
CA GLU A 106 -8.50 17.94 5.90
C GLU A 106 -8.87 16.71 5.06
N LEU A 107 -8.61 16.74 3.75
CA LEU A 107 -8.84 15.60 2.87
C LEU A 107 -8.01 14.39 3.31
N MET A 108 -6.73 14.57 3.60
CA MET A 108 -5.86 13.48 4.04
C MET A 108 -6.27 12.90 5.40
N LYS A 109 -6.80 13.72 6.30
CA LYS A 109 -7.40 13.25 7.56
C LYS A 109 -8.56 12.29 7.29
N ASN A 110 -9.46 12.64 6.37
CA ASN A 110 -10.61 11.81 5.99
C ASN A 110 -10.15 10.51 5.30
N VAL A 111 -9.16 10.60 4.41
CA VAL A 111 -8.55 9.45 3.74
C VAL A 111 -7.97 8.47 4.77
N ASN A 112 -7.16 8.96 5.71
CA ASN A 112 -6.55 8.13 6.75
C ASN A 112 -7.60 7.49 7.67
N ALA A 113 -8.65 8.23 8.04
CA ALA A 113 -9.74 7.69 8.84
C ALA A 113 -10.48 6.56 8.11
N TYR A 114 -10.75 6.71 6.82
CA TYR A 114 -11.40 5.69 6.01
C TYR A 114 -10.54 4.42 5.88
N LEU A 115 -9.27 4.56 5.56
CA LEU A 115 -8.35 3.43 5.44
C LEU A 115 -8.14 2.70 6.77
N GLN A 116 -8.10 3.44 7.88
CA GLN A 116 -7.98 2.87 9.22
C GLN A 116 -9.24 2.11 9.62
N ALA A 117 -10.43 2.63 9.34
CA ALA A 117 -11.70 1.96 9.58
C ALA A 117 -11.80 0.65 8.77
N ARG A 118 -11.41 0.68 7.49
CA ARG A 118 -11.35 -0.51 6.63
C ARG A 118 -10.38 -1.56 7.18
N ARG A 119 -9.20 -1.16 7.64
CA ARG A 119 -8.22 -2.05 8.27
C ARG A 119 -8.77 -2.72 9.53
N ASN A 120 -9.54 -2.00 10.33
CA ASN A 120 -10.12 -2.50 11.58
C ASN A 120 -11.29 -3.46 11.34
N SER A 121 -12.15 -3.19 10.35
CA SER A 121 -13.27 -4.06 10.01
C SER A 121 -12.81 -5.45 9.57
N LEU A 122 -11.70 -5.55 8.86
CA LEU A 122 -11.12 -6.82 8.44
C LEU A 122 -10.57 -7.64 9.62
N ARG A 123 -10.07 -7.00 10.68
CA ARG A 123 -9.66 -7.69 11.91
C ARG A 123 -10.83 -8.44 12.56
N HIS A 124 -12.01 -7.84 12.63
CA HIS A 124 -13.19 -8.45 13.23
C HIS A 124 -13.72 -9.64 12.42
N THR A 125 -13.65 -9.58 11.10
CA THR A 125 -14.05 -10.68 10.22
C THR A 125 -13.13 -11.90 10.34
N TYR A 126 -11.85 -11.68 10.56
CA TYR A 126 -10.86 -12.77 10.71
C TYR A 126 -10.98 -13.48 12.05
N VAL A 127 -11.20 -12.76 13.13
CA VAL A 127 -11.43 -13.34 14.48
C VAL A 127 -12.68 -14.21 14.50
N ARG A 128 -13.74 -13.81 13.80
CA ARG A 128 -14.99 -14.60 13.68
C ARG A 128 -14.83 -15.87 12.83
N LYS A 129 -13.92 -15.89 11.85
CA LYS A 129 -13.67 -17.08 11.01
C LYS A 129 -12.69 -18.07 11.64
N ALA A 130 -11.89 -17.64 12.60
CA ALA A 130 -10.94 -18.48 13.34
C ALA A 130 -11.54 -19.12 14.62
N ALA A 131 -12.71 -18.66 15.02
CA ALA A 131 -13.51 -19.24 16.08
C ALA A 131 -14.57 -20.18 15.51
#